data_8040eec2464050d5a2b57080f48f5e49
#
_entry.id   8040eec2464050d5a2b57080f48f5e49
#
_cell.length_a   1.000
_cell.length_b   1.000
_cell.length_c   1.000
_cell.angle_alpha   90.00
_cell.angle_beta   90.00
_cell.angle_gamma   90.00
#
_symmetry.space_group_name_H-M   'P 1'
#
loop_
_entity.id
_entity.type
_entity.pdbx_description
1 polymer ?
#
loop_
_entity_poly.entity_id
_entity_poly.type
_entity_poly.pdbx_seq_one_letter_code
_entity_poly.pdbx_strand_id
1 'polypeptide(L)'
;RPLLTDEEFGSAQASTLSSHYTPETVIRNMWSALEYLGFKGGKILEPAMGVGNIIGFMPEKISRRSRISGYELDSIPGRIAKQLYPDANIKIAGYETEFHPNTKDAIVTNVPFGQIAPIDPALDKTLRNKLKGAYNLHNYFIVKGLLELKPGGVGVFITSSATMDGRNSKAREYISGLEVDLI
;
A
#
# COMPACT_ATOMS: atom_id res chain seq x y z
N ARG A 1 -22.89 24.85 13.89
CA ARG A 1 -23.07 23.76 12.92
C ARG A 1 -21.95 22.76 13.16
N PRO A 2 -22.21 21.45 13.36
CA PRO A 2 -21.14 20.49 13.49
C PRO A 2 -20.28 20.52 12.22
N LEU A 3 -18.96 20.41 12.37
CA LEU A 3 -18.00 20.40 11.25
C LEU A 3 -18.03 19.10 10.47
N LEU A 4 -18.49 18.01 11.09
CA LEU A 4 -18.60 16.66 10.52
C LEU A 4 -20.03 16.17 10.65
N THR A 5 -20.46 15.34 9.72
CA THR A 5 -21.68 14.52 9.87
C THR A 5 -21.43 13.41 10.90
N ASP A 6 -22.49 12.76 11.40
CA ASP A 6 -22.35 11.65 12.36
C ASP A 6 -21.54 10.49 11.76
N GLU A 7 -21.68 10.22 10.47
CA GLU A 7 -20.90 9.21 9.74
C GLU A 7 -19.42 9.61 9.66
N GLU A 8 -19.14 10.86 9.29
CA GLU A 8 -17.76 11.38 9.24
C GLU A 8 -17.12 11.41 10.64
N PHE A 9 -17.89 11.73 11.69
CA PHE A 9 -17.40 11.69 13.07
C PHE A 9 -17.06 10.26 13.49
N GLY A 10 -17.92 9.29 13.20
CA GLY A 10 -17.65 7.87 13.46
C GLY A 10 -16.41 7.36 12.70
N SER A 11 -16.26 7.74 11.44
CA SER A 11 -15.09 7.42 10.62
C SER A 11 -13.81 8.05 11.17
N ALA A 12 -13.83 9.33 11.53
CA ALA A 12 -12.69 10.02 12.15
C ALA A 12 -12.27 9.39 13.49
N GLN A 13 -13.23 8.98 14.30
CA GLN A 13 -12.95 8.32 15.57
C GLN A 13 -12.31 6.95 15.35
N ALA A 14 -12.81 6.17 14.40
CA ALA A 14 -12.26 4.87 14.05
C ALA A 14 -10.85 4.99 13.45
N SER A 15 -10.62 5.94 12.55
CA SER A 15 -9.31 6.15 11.92
C SER A 15 -8.26 6.68 12.91
N THR A 16 -8.63 7.51 13.87
CA THR A 16 -7.70 8.01 14.91
C THR A 16 -7.10 6.88 15.74
N LEU A 17 -7.84 5.80 15.97
CA LEU A 17 -7.38 4.64 16.73
C LEU A 17 -6.49 3.69 15.92
N SER A 18 -6.59 3.70 14.60
CA SER A 18 -5.91 2.76 13.69
C SER A 18 -4.92 3.39 12.71
N SER A 19 -4.87 4.72 12.63
CA SER A 19 -3.96 5.44 11.73
C SER A 19 -2.53 5.46 12.28
N HIS A 20 -1.65 4.69 11.68
CA HIS A 20 -0.22 4.71 11.95
C HIS A 20 0.47 5.64 10.94
N TYR A 21 0.65 6.90 11.32
CA TYR A 21 1.39 7.85 10.48
C TYR A 21 2.88 7.47 10.42
N THR A 22 3.35 7.26 9.20
CA THR A 22 4.77 6.98 8.98
C THR A 22 5.59 8.26 9.20
N PRO A 23 6.61 8.24 10.08
CA PRO A 23 7.47 9.41 10.30
C PRO A 23 8.17 9.87 9.01
N GLU A 24 8.33 11.18 8.85
CA GLU A 24 8.98 11.78 7.67
C GLU A 24 10.34 11.15 7.37
N THR A 25 11.18 10.94 8.40
CA THR A 25 12.50 10.33 8.25
C THR A 25 12.44 8.94 7.61
N VAL A 26 11.45 8.14 8.01
CA VAL A 26 11.24 6.80 7.43
C VAL A 26 10.82 6.92 5.96
N ILE A 27 9.86 7.81 5.65
CA ILE A 27 9.40 8.03 4.27
C ILE A 27 10.56 8.48 3.38
N ARG A 28 11.39 9.42 3.83
CA ARG A 28 12.55 9.87 3.07
C ARG A 28 13.54 8.73 2.82
N ASN A 29 13.75 7.86 3.79
CA ASN A 29 14.59 6.68 3.61
C ASN A 29 13.98 5.67 2.61
N MET A 30 12.67 5.49 2.59
CA MET A 30 11.99 4.67 1.57
C MET A 30 12.27 5.20 0.15
N TRP A 31 12.14 6.51 -0.05
CA TRP A 31 12.47 7.13 -1.35
C TRP A 31 13.94 7.04 -1.69
N SER A 32 14.83 7.23 -0.71
CA SER A 32 16.28 7.08 -0.91
C SER A 32 16.65 5.64 -1.30
N ALA A 33 16.03 4.64 -0.71
CA ALA A 33 16.22 3.23 -1.10
C ALA A 33 15.78 2.98 -2.54
N LEU A 34 14.62 3.50 -2.95
CA LEU A 34 14.15 3.41 -4.35
C LEU A 34 15.13 4.06 -5.32
N GLU A 35 15.66 5.24 -4.98
CA GLU A 35 16.67 5.91 -5.80
C GLU A 35 17.97 5.12 -5.90
N TYR A 36 18.42 4.54 -4.78
CA TYR A 36 19.61 3.68 -4.75
C TYR A 36 19.44 2.45 -5.64
N LEU A 37 18.24 1.87 -5.67
CA LEU A 37 17.88 0.76 -6.57
C LEU A 37 17.68 1.20 -8.03
N GLY A 38 17.89 2.47 -8.35
CA GLY A 38 17.82 2.99 -9.71
C GLY A 38 16.45 3.45 -10.18
N PHE A 39 15.44 3.51 -9.29
CA PHE A 39 14.12 4.01 -9.66
C PHE A 39 14.14 5.50 -10.00
N LYS A 40 13.63 5.87 -11.17
CA LYS A 40 13.67 7.26 -11.69
C LYS A 40 12.29 7.86 -11.89
N GLY A 41 11.23 7.13 -11.61
CA GLY A 41 9.84 7.50 -11.86
C GLY A 41 9.10 6.44 -12.66
N GLY A 42 7.80 6.62 -12.83
CA GLY A 42 6.92 5.69 -13.52
C GLY A 42 5.51 5.65 -12.92
N LYS A 43 4.82 4.53 -13.07
CA LYS A 43 3.51 4.32 -12.46
C LYS A 43 3.69 3.83 -11.02
N ILE A 44 3.37 4.69 -10.06
CA ILE A 44 3.49 4.42 -8.63
C ILE A 44 2.11 4.11 -8.05
N LEU A 45 2.05 3.14 -7.15
CA LEU A 45 0.86 2.82 -6.37
C LEU A 45 1.16 2.92 -4.86
N GLU A 46 0.28 3.61 -4.15
CA GLU A 46 0.16 3.59 -2.69
C GLU A 46 -1.21 3.02 -2.29
N PRO A 47 -1.29 1.71 -1.97
CA PRO A 47 -2.56 1.02 -1.76
C PRO A 47 -3.23 1.27 -0.39
N ALA A 48 -2.56 1.96 0.53
CA ALA A 48 -3.10 2.37 1.84
C ALA A 48 -2.66 3.81 2.13
N MET A 49 -3.23 4.75 1.37
CA MET A 49 -2.66 6.07 1.15
C MET A 49 -2.78 7.01 2.35
N GLY A 50 -3.81 6.85 3.19
CA GLY A 50 -4.14 7.84 4.20
C GLY A 50 -4.35 9.21 3.57
N VAL A 51 -3.71 10.23 4.16
CA VAL A 51 -3.69 11.59 3.59
C VAL A 51 -2.61 11.78 2.52
N GLY A 52 -1.85 10.74 2.17
CA GLY A 52 -0.82 10.77 1.12
C GLY A 52 0.56 11.25 1.60
N ASN A 53 0.92 11.05 2.85
CA ASN A 53 2.21 11.49 3.39
C ASN A 53 3.40 10.90 2.62
N ILE A 54 3.35 9.62 2.23
CA ILE A 54 4.42 8.97 1.48
C ILE A 54 4.64 9.70 0.15
N ILE A 55 3.56 10.03 -0.55
CA ILE A 55 3.62 10.78 -1.81
C ILE A 55 4.10 12.22 -1.59
N GLY A 56 3.68 12.86 -0.49
CA GLY A 56 4.06 14.23 -0.17
C GLY A 56 5.56 14.46 0.03
N PHE A 57 6.27 13.43 0.48
CA PHE A 57 7.73 13.48 0.66
C PHE A 57 8.52 12.85 -0.51
N MET A 58 7.84 12.57 -1.63
CA MET A 58 8.51 12.06 -2.83
C MET A 58 9.46 13.12 -3.41
N PRO A 59 10.71 12.76 -3.77
CA PRO A 59 11.62 13.67 -4.42
C PRO A 59 11.05 14.24 -5.73
N GLU A 60 11.19 15.53 -5.94
CA GLU A 60 10.62 16.24 -7.10
C GLU A 60 11.03 15.63 -8.44
N LYS A 61 12.30 15.19 -8.55
CA LYS A 61 12.82 14.52 -9.76
C LYS A 61 12.11 13.22 -10.12
N ILE A 62 11.61 12.49 -9.09
CA ILE A 62 10.78 11.29 -9.27
C ILE A 62 9.35 11.71 -9.59
N SER A 63 8.78 12.65 -8.81
CA SER A 63 7.40 13.12 -8.95
C SER A 63 7.12 13.61 -10.38
N ARG A 64 7.97 14.42 -10.95
CA ARG A 64 7.83 14.97 -12.33
C ARG A 64 7.78 13.89 -13.42
N ARG A 65 8.22 12.67 -13.13
CA ARG A 65 8.28 11.55 -14.07
C ARG A 65 7.30 10.44 -13.71
N SER A 66 6.40 10.70 -12.76
CA SER A 66 5.54 9.67 -12.20
C SER A 66 4.07 9.95 -12.43
N ARG A 67 3.31 8.87 -12.52
CA ARG A 67 1.86 8.87 -12.42
C ARG A 67 1.47 8.12 -11.16
N ILE A 68 0.78 8.81 -10.27
CA ILE A 68 0.44 8.30 -8.95
C ILE A 68 -0.97 7.75 -8.97
N SER A 69 -1.15 6.58 -8.40
CA SER A 69 -2.44 6.00 -8.06
C SER A 69 -2.44 5.60 -6.59
N GLY A 70 -3.60 5.68 -5.94
CA GLY A 70 -3.73 5.30 -4.53
C GLY A 70 -5.13 4.83 -4.19
N TYR A 71 -5.21 4.02 -3.14
CA TYR A 71 -6.46 3.59 -2.51
C TYR A 71 -6.47 4.06 -1.06
N GLU A 72 -7.61 4.55 -0.63
CA GLU A 72 -7.87 4.86 0.78
C GLU A 72 -9.31 4.44 1.12
N LEU A 73 -9.44 3.59 2.12
CA LEU A 73 -10.73 3.05 2.52
C LEU A 73 -11.58 4.10 3.26
N ASP A 74 -10.92 4.92 4.10
CA ASP A 74 -11.58 5.95 4.87
C ASP A 74 -11.83 7.21 4.01
N SER A 75 -13.06 7.68 4.03
CA SER A 75 -13.50 8.81 3.20
C SER A 75 -12.85 10.14 3.60
N ILE A 76 -12.52 10.35 4.87
CA ILE A 76 -11.94 11.61 5.34
C ILE A 76 -10.50 11.77 4.85
N PRO A 77 -9.53 10.88 5.19
CA PRO A 77 -8.18 10.98 4.66
C PRO A 77 -8.15 10.88 3.14
N GLY A 78 -8.99 10.05 2.52
CA GLY A 78 -9.08 9.94 1.07
C GLY A 78 -9.51 11.25 0.39
N ARG A 79 -10.46 11.99 0.96
CA ARG A 79 -10.87 13.32 0.46
C ARG A 79 -9.75 14.35 0.65
N ILE A 80 -9.04 14.31 1.78
CA ILE A 80 -7.87 15.17 2.01
C ILE A 80 -6.79 14.88 0.96
N ALA A 81 -6.45 13.61 0.75
CA ALA A 81 -5.47 13.22 -0.25
C ALA A 81 -5.84 13.70 -1.66
N LYS A 82 -7.10 13.59 -2.07
CA LYS A 82 -7.59 14.12 -3.37
C LYS A 82 -7.40 15.62 -3.51
N GLN A 83 -7.56 16.38 -2.43
CA GLN A 83 -7.34 17.83 -2.47
C GLN A 83 -5.85 18.19 -2.52
N LEU A 84 -5.01 17.44 -1.81
CA LEU A 84 -3.57 17.66 -1.78
C LEU A 84 -2.88 17.24 -3.09
N TYR A 85 -3.39 16.19 -3.76
CA TYR A 85 -2.78 15.61 -4.96
C TYR A 85 -3.80 15.50 -6.09
N PRO A 86 -4.26 16.64 -6.67
CA PRO A 86 -5.33 16.64 -7.69
C PRO A 86 -4.96 15.88 -8.98
N ASP A 87 -3.67 15.77 -9.29
CA ASP A 87 -3.18 15.03 -10.47
C ASP A 87 -3.04 13.53 -10.24
N ALA A 88 -3.20 13.05 -9.01
CA ALA A 88 -3.15 11.63 -8.67
C ALA A 88 -4.50 10.95 -8.86
N ASN A 89 -4.49 9.71 -9.35
CA ASN A 89 -5.69 8.87 -9.43
C ASN A 89 -5.95 8.20 -8.08
N ILE A 90 -6.66 8.90 -7.18
CA ILE A 90 -6.96 8.42 -5.84
C ILE A 90 -8.38 7.88 -5.79
N LYS A 91 -8.55 6.63 -5.31
CA LYS A 91 -9.83 5.99 -5.10
C LYS A 91 -10.14 5.89 -3.61
N ILE A 92 -11.31 6.40 -3.22
CA ILE A 92 -11.86 6.21 -1.87
C ILE A 92 -12.60 4.87 -1.90
N ALA A 93 -11.85 3.81 -1.72
CA ALA A 93 -12.31 2.42 -1.81
C ALA A 93 -11.25 1.49 -1.21
N GLY A 94 -11.65 0.27 -0.87
CA GLY A 94 -10.69 -0.76 -0.47
C GLY A 94 -9.81 -1.21 -1.64
N TYR A 95 -8.60 -1.62 -1.33
CA TYR A 95 -7.63 -2.10 -2.34
C TYR A 95 -8.09 -3.37 -3.07
N GLU A 96 -9.03 -4.12 -2.47
CA GLU A 96 -9.63 -5.32 -3.05
C GLU A 96 -10.55 -5.07 -4.23
N THR A 97 -10.96 -3.82 -4.47
CA THR A 97 -11.94 -3.48 -5.50
C THR A 97 -11.43 -3.65 -6.93
N GLU A 98 -10.13 -3.59 -7.13
CA GLU A 98 -9.51 -3.72 -8.45
C GLU A 98 -8.18 -4.49 -8.36
N PHE A 99 -7.80 -5.15 -9.46
CA PHE A 99 -6.53 -5.82 -9.60
C PHE A 99 -5.93 -5.55 -10.97
N HIS A 100 -4.71 -5.02 -10.99
CA HIS A 100 -4.00 -4.63 -12.21
C HIS A 100 -2.62 -5.29 -12.29
N PRO A 101 -2.53 -6.59 -12.63
CA PRO A 101 -1.26 -7.31 -12.61
C PRO A 101 -0.24 -6.72 -13.60
N ASN A 102 1.02 -6.71 -13.19
CA ASN A 102 2.15 -6.27 -14.02
C ASN A 102 1.99 -4.86 -14.63
N THR A 103 1.42 -3.93 -13.89
CA THR A 103 1.17 -2.56 -14.40
C THR A 103 1.95 -1.47 -13.71
N LYS A 104 2.49 -1.73 -12.51
CA LYS A 104 3.15 -0.72 -11.69
C LYS A 104 4.67 -0.82 -11.83
N ASP A 105 5.31 0.34 -11.85
CA ASP A 105 6.78 0.44 -11.84
C ASP A 105 7.30 0.50 -10.40
N ALA A 106 6.51 1.05 -9.47
CA ALA A 106 6.80 1.00 -8.04
C ALA A 106 5.54 0.89 -7.17
N ILE A 107 5.69 0.24 -6.00
CA ILE A 107 4.72 0.25 -4.91
C ILE A 107 5.43 0.73 -3.65
N VAL A 108 4.84 1.72 -2.98
CA VAL A 108 5.41 2.31 -1.77
C VAL A 108 4.31 2.46 -0.75
N THR A 109 4.40 1.75 0.37
CA THR A 109 3.31 1.77 1.34
C THR A 109 3.74 1.36 2.74
N ASN A 110 3.05 1.88 3.74
CA ASN A 110 2.96 1.29 5.06
C ASN A 110 1.69 0.43 5.08
N VAL A 111 1.84 -0.90 5.08
CA VAL A 111 0.70 -1.80 4.99
C VAL A 111 -0.19 -1.73 6.25
N PRO A 112 -1.51 -1.76 6.11
CA PRO A 112 -2.38 -1.81 7.28
C PRO A 112 -2.23 -3.15 8.01
N PHE A 113 -2.36 -3.10 9.34
CA PHE A 113 -2.25 -4.28 10.18
C PHE A 113 -3.63 -4.83 10.52
N GLY A 114 -3.77 -6.15 10.47
CA GLY A 114 -5.01 -6.83 10.81
C GLY A 114 -4.93 -8.33 10.59
N GLN A 115 -5.77 -9.07 11.31
CA GLN A 115 -5.82 -10.53 11.22
C GLN A 115 -6.64 -11.02 10.03
N ILE A 116 -7.55 -10.20 9.52
CA ILE A 116 -8.49 -10.58 8.48
C ILE A 116 -8.17 -9.80 7.21
N ALA A 117 -7.82 -10.53 6.14
CA ALA A 117 -7.71 -9.94 4.80
C ALA A 117 -9.12 -9.70 4.21
N PRO A 118 -9.28 -8.66 3.37
CA PRO A 118 -10.53 -8.43 2.67
C PRO A 118 -10.83 -9.57 1.68
N ILE A 119 -12.08 -9.66 1.26
CA ILE A 119 -12.47 -10.56 0.17
C ILE A 119 -12.15 -9.86 -1.14
N ASP A 120 -11.13 -10.35 -1.84
CA ASP A 120 -10.72 -9.85 -3.14
C ASP A 120 -11.27 -10.77 -4.24
N PRO A 121 -12.23 -10.31 -5.09
CA PRO A 121 -12.85 -11.16 -6.10
C PRO A 121 -11.86 -11.78 -7.09
N ALA A 122 -10.74 -11.09 -7.36
CA ALA A 122 -9.73 -11.55 -8.31
C ALA A 122 -8.73 -12.54 -7.70
N LEU A 123 -8.42 -12.42 -6.40
CA LEU A 123 -7.30 -13.11 -5.77
C LEU A 123 -7.68 -14.03 -4.60
N ASP A 124 -8.85 -13.83 -3.98
CA ASP A 124 -9.21 -14.46 -2.71
C ASP A 124 -9.04 -15.99 -2.72
N LYS A 125 -9.61 -16.66 -3.72
CA LYS A 125 -9.52 -18.11 -3.85
C LYS A 125 -8.06 -18.59 -3.99
N THR A 126 -7.27 -17.90 -4.78
CA THR A 126 -5.86 -18.24 -5.01
C THR A 126 -5.04 -18.00 -3.76
N LEU A 127 -5.16 -16.83 -3.14
CA LEU A 127 -4.34 -16.46 -1.98
C LEU A 127 -4.71 -17.25 -0.73
N ARG A 128 -5.98 -17.52 -0.46
CA ARG A 128 -6.38 -18.39 0.66
C ARG A 128 -5.77 -19.78 0.53
N ASN A 129 -5.75 -20.34 -0.67
CA ASN A 129 -5.16 -21.66 -0.91
C ASN A 129 -3.63 -21.64 -0.78
N LYS A 130 -2.96 -20.60 -1.26
CA LYS A 130 -1.49 -20.50 -1.25
C LYS A 130 -0.94 -20.09 0.11
N LEU A 131 -1.60 -19.15 0.79
CA LEU A 131 -1.10 -18.59 2.05
C LEU A 131 -1.54 -19.38 3.30
N LYS A 132 -2.50 -20.28 3.22
CA LYS A 132 -2.92 -21.26 4.25
C LYS A 132 -2.68 -20.82 5.71
N GLY A 133 -3.54 -19.96 6.26
CA GLY A 133 -3.42 -19.46 7.64
C GLY A 133 -2.43 -18.29 7.81
N ALA A 134 -1.70 -17.91 6.76
CA ALA A 134 -0.95 -16.65 6.68
C ALA A 134 -1.69 -15.61 5.83
N TYR A 135 -2.95 -15.83 5.47
CA TYR A 135 -3.78 -14.90 4.73
C TYR A 135 -4.41 -13.90 5.70
N ASN A 136 -3.65 -12.88 6.03
CA ASN A 136 -4.03 -11.75 6.86
C ASN A 136 -3.86 -10.44 6.08
N LEU A 137 -4.25 -9.31 6.66
CA LEU A 137 -4.33 -8.04 5.96
C LEU A 137 -2.97 -7.60 5.40
N HIS A 138 -1.91 -7.59 6.21
CA HIS A 138 -0.60 -7.13 5.76
C HIS A 138 0.01 -8.05 4.68
N ASN A 139 -0.10 -9.37 4.81
CA ASN A 139 0.38 -10.30 3.79
C ASN A 139 -0.41 -10.18 2.48
N TYR A 140 -1.72 -9.91 2.56
CA TYR A 140 -2.53 -9.62 1.39
C TYR A 140 -2.02 -8.40 0.63
N PHE A 141 -1.78 -7.28 1.33
CA PHE A 141 -1.28 -6.05 0.70
C PHE A 141 0.09 -6.24 0.05
N ILE A 142 1.01 -6.93 0.72
CA ILE A 142 2.34 -7.22 0.17
C ILE A 142 2.23 -8.10 -1.08
N VAL A 143 1.54 -9.22 -0.98
CA VAL A 143 1.45 -10.19 -2.09
C VAL A 143 0.72 -9.57 -3.28
N LYS A 144 -0.41 -8.91 -3.08
CA LYS A 144 -1.12 -8.23 -4.17
C LYS A 144 -0.25 -7.16 -4.80
N GLY A 145 0.44 -6.36 -3.98
CA GLY A 145 1.37 -5.36 -4.47
C GLY A 145 2.46 -5.97 -5.36
N LEU A 146 3.10 -7.05 -4.93
CA LEU A 146 4.10 -7.74 -5.74
C LEU A 146 3.54 -8.26 -7.06
N LEU A 147 2.30 -8.78 -7.08
CA LEU A 147 1.63 -9.22 -8.30
C LEU A 147 1.27 -8.08 -9.25
N GLU A 148 1.12 -6.86 -8.75
CA GLU A 148 0.87 -5.67 -9.58
C GLU A 148 2.15 -5.03 -10.13
N LEU A 149 3.33 -5.35 -9.58
CA LEU A 149 4.61 -4.88 -10.13
C LEU A 149 4.89 -5.50 -11.48
N LYS A 150 5.45 -4.71 -12.38
CA LYS A 150 6.05 -5.20 -13.63
C LYS A 150 7.33 -5.98 -13.32
N PRO A 151 7.80 -6.83 -14.24
CA PRO A 151 9.18 -7.33 -14.19
C PRO A 151 10.16 -6.15 -14.08
N GLY A 152 11.07 -6.20 -13.10
CA GLY A 152 11.99 -5.10 -12.77
C GLY A 152 11.36 -3.93 -12.01
N GLY A 153 10.10 -4.01 -11.62
CA GLY A 153 9.45 -3.05 -10.72
C GLY A 153 9.94 -3.20 -9.28
N VAL A 154 9.82 -2.15 -8.48
CA VAL A 154 10.34 -2.11 -7.11
C VAL A 154 9.22 -1.89 -6.09
N GLY A 155 9.21 -2.70 -5.02
CA GLY A 155 8.26 -2.57 -3.90
C GLY A 155 8.97 -2.17 -2.62
N VAL A 156 8.48 -1.13 -1.93
CA VAL A 156 8.91 -0.79 -0.56
C VAL A 156 7.71 -0.85 0.37
N PHE A 157 7.78 -1.76 1.32
CA PHE A 157 6.70 -2.05 2.25
C PHE A 157 7.17 -1.89 3.69
N ILE A 158 6.48 -1.08 4.47
CA ILE A 158 6.61 -1.12 5.93
C ILE A 158 5.60 -2.14 6.43
N THR A 159 6.08 -3.12 7.18
CA THR A 159 5.26 -4.19 7.74
C THR A 159 5.73 -4.57 9.15
N SER A 160 5.03 -5.48 9.81
CA SER A 160 5.47 -6.02 11.09
C SER A 160 6.53 -7.12 10.89
N SER A 161 7.34 -7.36 11.93
CA SER A 161 8.30 -8.47 11.95
C SER A 161 7.64 -9.82 11.68
N ALA A 162 6.37 -9.98 12.05
CA ALA A 162 5.62 -11.22 11.83
C ALA A 162 5.52 -11.66 10.36
N THR A 163 5.69 -10.73 9.40
CA THR A 163 5.76 -11.10 7.98
C THR A 163 7.02 -11.92 7.68
N MET A 164 8.16 -11.55 8.28
CA MET A 164 9.45 -12.16 7.96
C MET A 164 9.84 -13.29 8.94
N ASP A 165 9.48 -13.18 10.22
CA ASP A 165 9.89 -14.11 11.29
C ASP A 165 8.74 -14.90 11.93
N GLY A 166 7.51 -14.69 11.48
CA GLY A 166 6.34 -15.43 11.96
C GLY A 166 6.50 -16.95 11.76
N ARG A 167 5.92 -17.76 12.68
CA ARG A 167 5.98 -19.24 12.62
C ARG A 167 5.41 -19.82 11.33
N ASN A 168 4.35 -19.21 10.77
CA ASN A 168 3.77 -19.65 9.51
C ASN A 168 4.60 -19.08 8.33
N SER A 169 5.30 -19.95 7.61
CA SER A 169 6.18 -19.60 6.48
C SER A 169 5.45 -19.38 5.15
N LYS A 170 4.16 -19.68 5.06
CA LYS A 170 3.45 -19.75 3.77
C LYS A 170 3.46 -18.45 2.96
N ALA A 171 3.41 -17.30 3.62
CA ALA A 171 3.54 -16.02 2.92
C ALA A 171 4.94 -15.84 2.32
N ARG A 172 5.99 -16.14 3.08
CA ARG A 172 7.39 -16.06 2.62
C ARG A 172 7.69 -17.04 1.49
N GLU A 173 7.23 -18.29 1.62
CA GLU A 173 7.34 -19.31 0.57
C GLU A 173 6.67 -18.85 -0.73
N TYR A 174 5.49 -18.25 -0.61
CA TYR A 174 4.79 -17.74 -1.78
C TYR A 174 5.52 -16.54 -2.40
N ILE A 175 5.98 -15.58 -1.58
CA ILE A 175 6.73 -14.40 -2.03
C ILE A 175 8.02 -14.83 -2.74
N SER A 176 8.81 -15.73 -2.16
CA SER A 176 10.04 -16.23 -2.81
C SER A 176 9.76 -16.97 -4.11
N GLY A 177 8.59 -17.58 -4.25
CA GLY A 177 8.16 -18.22 -5.50
C GLY A 177 7.72 -17.24 -6.59
N LEU A 178 7.63 -15.94 -6.31
CA LEU A 178 7.32 -14.90 -7.29
C LEU A 178 8.56 -14.35 -8.03
N GLU A 179 9.73 -14.98 -7.84
CA GLU A 179 11.00 -14.53 -8.42
C GLU A 179 11.35 -13.07 -8.06
N VAL A 180 11.12 -12.70 -6.80
CA VAL A 180 11.46 -11.38 -6.25
C VAL A 180 12.77 -11.45 -5.46
N ASP A 181 13.62 -10.47 -5.65
CA ASP A 181 14.79 -10.24 -4.79
C ASP A 181 14.33 -9.45 -3.55
N LEU A 182 14.62 -9.98 -2.37
CA LEU A 182 14.36 -9.31 -1.09
C LEU A 182 15.65 -8.64 -0.61
N ILE A 183 15.56 -7.35 -0.30
CA ILE A 183 16.69 -6.52 0.16
C ILE A 183 16.41 -5.99 1.56
#